data_45909d4fb98fd2d856485ee2657526bc
#
_entry.id   45909d4fb98fd2d856485ee2657526bc
#
_cell.length_a   1.000
_cell.length_b   1.000
_cell.length_c   1.000
_cell.angle_alpha   90.00
_cell.angle_beta   90.00
_cell.angle_gamma   90.00
#
_symmetry.space_group_name_H-M   'P 1'
#
loop_
_entity.id
_entity.type
_entity.pdbx_description
1 polymer ?
#
loop_
_entity_poly.entity_id
_entity_poly.type
_entity_poly.pdbx_seq_one_letter_code
_entity_poly.pdbx_strand_id
1 'polypeptide(L)'
;MAAPGGKYFIQDKLAQPAEHHASFEALWKTKWKPLCDKGVYPFMFGTTADFEPVVEKMIAAGLKPPYDWDEYASYFFIQAHRLVVRAASSHEKEKASELFLCVHFFPFLSQCFWALVLYRHCGSRKPDVLTKKLLFVASRRASALYRIARFPAPRSEQQRIAWERGKEAALEGLKLQKYPMVEVEIPHTHAANGDGKVLPAYYHLPLHAFLDHRVPLVIIFTGLDGYRTDLAVWKDGWARLGVALLIVEIPGTGDNPGAASDPESPDRVWTSMFDWIGKQECIDQSRVVNWGFSTGGYYSIRLAHTHGDRLKGVVALGGGCHHMFDAEWLDAANSLEYPFDLAHTLCYKFGYGADFDRFKKEARDRFSLLTSGILKRPGCARLLLVNGTEDEIFPIDDYYLCLQHGDPKEVRFVGGHKHMGEPASFVIILQWLFELLGVPGDIKTFLSTIPFKARYLQ
;
A
#
# COMPACT_ATOMS: atom_id res chain seq x y z
N MET A 1 23.49 -18.31 -6.96
CA MET A 1 24.21 -18.59 -8.22
C MET A 1 23.22 -18.37 -9.35
N ALA A 2 23.49 -17.47 -10.30
CA ALA A 2 22.69 -17.38 -11.51
C ALA A 2 22.80 -18.71 -12.28
N ALA A 3 21.74 -19.13 -12.96
CA ALA A 3 21.79 -20.30 -13.83
C ALA A 3 22.91 -20.10 -14.86
N PRO A 4 23.59 -21.17 -15.33
CA PRO A 4 24.66 -21.04 -16.29
C PRO A 4 24.15 -20.34 -17.56
N GLY A 5 24.54 -19.07 -17.76
CA GLY A 5 24.21 -18.26 -18.93
C GLY A 5 23.26 -17.06 -18.70
N GLY A 6 22.59 -16.96 -17.55
CA GLY A 6 21.68 -15.85 -17.24
C GLY A 6 22.18 -14.93 -16.12
N LYS A 7 21.78 -13.63 -16.14
CA LYS A 7 22.11 -12.64 -15.10
C LYS A 7 21.19 -12.77 -13.87
N TYR A 8 19.93 -13.18 -14.06
CA TYR A 8 18.91 -13.31 -13.02
C TYR A 8 18.38 -14.74 -12.93
N PHE A 9 17.89 -15.14 -11.76
CA PHE A 9 17.27 -16.46 -11.54
C PHE A 9 16.07 -16.76 -12.43
N ILE A 10 15.37 -15.73 -12.92
CA ILE A 10 14.20 -15.85 -13.80
C ILE A 10 14.51 -15.39 -15.24
N GLN A 11 15.76 -15.46 -15.67
CA GLN A 11 16.23 -14.93 -16.95
C GLN A 11 15.36 -15.37 -18.15
N ASP A 12 14.95 -16.62 -18.18
CA ASP A 12 14.14 -17.17 -19.28
C ASP A 12 12.75 -16.52 -19.38
N LYS A 13 12.22 -15.99 -18.26
CA LYS A 13 10.92 -15.30 -18.21
C LYS A 13 11.01 -13.85 -18.65
N LEU A 14 12.18 -13.20 -18.53
CA LEU A 14 12.35 -11.78 -18.86
C LEU A 14 12.11 -11.47 -20.34
N ALA A 15 12.29 -12.44 -21.24
CA ALA A 15 12.10 -12.26 -22.67
C ALA A 15 10.67 -12.52 -23.16
N GLN A 16 9.76 -12.94 -22.31
CA GLN A 16 8.40 -13.34 -22.70
C GLN A 16 7.41 -12.18 -22.50
N PRO A 17 6.77 -11.66 -23.59
CA PRO A 17 5.76 -10.63 -23.48
C PRO A 17 4.48 -11.18 -22.82
N ALA A 18 3.82 -10.36 -22.01
CA ALA A 18 2.55 -10.71 -21.39
C ALA A 18 1.36 -10.16 -22.21
N GLU A 19 0.44 -11.03 -22.63
CA GLU A 19 -0.72 -10.67 -23.44
C GLU A 19 -1.65 -9.64 -22.76
N HIS A 20 -1.68 -9.62 -21.41
CA HIS A 20 -2.54 -8.71 -20.66
C HIS A 20 -2.21 -7.22 -20.86
N HIS A 21 -1.12 -6.88 -21.51
CA HIS A 21 -0.79 -5.50 -21.87
C HIS A 21 -1.31 -5.06 -23.25
N ALA A 22 -1.90 -5.94 -24.04
CA ALA A 22 -2.37 -5.62 -25.39
C ALA A 22 -3.56 -4.63 -25.40
N SER A 23 -4.48 -4.73 -24.43
CA SER A 23 -5.62 -3.85 -24.26
C SER A 23 -6.17 -3.92 -22.84
N PHE A 24 -7.06 -2.98 -22.48
CA PHE A 24 -7.78 -3.05 -21.22
C PHE A 24 -8.67 -4.31 -21.12
N GLU A 25 -9.26 -4.72 -22.23
CA GLU A 25 -10.04 -5.96 -22.31
C GLU A 25 -9.17 -7.19 -22.01
N ALA A 26 -7.97 -7.27 -22.60
CA ALA A 26 -7.02 -8.36 -22.32
C ALA A 26 -6.59 -8.36 -20.86
N LEU A 27 -6.26 -7.20 -20.28
CA LEU A 27 -5.94 -7.05 -18.87
C LEU A 27 -7.09 -7.55 -17.97
N TRP A 28 -8.32 -7.13 -18.25
CA TRP A 28 -9.48 -7.56 -17.47
C TRP A 28 -9.67 -9.07 -17.53
N LYS A 29 -9.75 -9.64 -18.74
CA LYS A 29 -10.02 -11.06 -18.92
C LYS A 29 -8.96 -11.97 -18.34
N THR A 30 -7.68 -11.63 -18.50
CA THR A 30 -6.57 -12.53 -18.16
C THR A 30 -6.06 -12.37 -16.74
N LYS A 31 -6.12 -11.16 -16.18
CA LYS A 31 -5.53 -10.84 -14.85
C LYS A 31 -6.54 -10.30 -13.86
N TRP A 32 -7.31 -9.30 -14.21
CA TRP A 32 -8.08 -8.54 -13.22
C TRP A 32 -9.38 -9.23 -12.83
N LYS A 33 -10.14 -9.78 -13.78
CA LYS A 33 -11.40 -10.47 -13.46
C LYS A 33 -11.20 -11.65 -12.51
N PRO A 34 -10.22 -12.55 -12.71
CA PRO A 34 -9.96 -13.63 -11.75
C PRO A 34 -9.64 -13.14 -10.33
N LEU A 35 -8.92 -12.01 -10.20
CA LEU A 35 -8.62 -11.41 -8.89
C LEU A 35 -9.87 -10.77 -8.28
N CYS A 36 -10.68 -10.09 -9.10
CA CYS A 36 -11.93 -9.48 -8.68
C CYS A 36 -12.94 -10.52 -8.19
N ASP A 37 -13.13 -11.61 -8.93
CA ASP A 37 -14.04 -12.71 -8.57
C ASP A 37 -13.62 -13.38 -7.24
N LYS A 38 -12.32 -13.45 -6.97
CA LYS A 38 -11.79 -13.94 -5.68
C LYS A 38 -11.88 -12.90 -4.55
N GLY A 39 -12.11 -11.62 -4.85
CA GLY A 39 -12.10 -10.53 -3.88
C GLY A 39 -10.73 -10.28 -3.23
N VAL A 40 -9.64 -10.54 -3.98
CA VAL A 40 -8.26 -10.35 -3.52
C VAL A 40 -7.69 -9.04 -4.03
N TYR A 41 -6.49 -8.65 -3.53
CA TYR A 41 -5.81 -7.43 -3.97
C TYR A 41 -5.59 -7.43 -5.51
N PRO A 42 -5.84 -6.32 -6.22
CA PRO A 42 -6.24 -4.99 -5.72
C PRO A 42 -7.77 -4.77 -5.60
N PHE A 43 -8.60 -5.80 -5.79
CA PHE A 43 -10.08 -5.69 -5.80
C PHE A 43 -10.72 -5.96 -4.43
N MET A 44 -9.93 -6.18 -3.38
CA MET A 44 -10.44 -6.44 -2.04
C MET A 44 -11.44 -5.36 -1.61
N PHE A 45 -12.52 -5.80 -0.93
CA PHE A 45 -13.66 -5.00 -0.44
C PHE A 45 -14.69 -4.59 -1.49
N GLY A 46 -14.37 -4.65 -2.78
CA GLY A 46 -15.33 -4.55 -3.86
C GLY A 46 -15.87 -5.92 -4.27
N THR A 47 -16.85 -5.92 -5.14
CA THR A 47 -17.42 -7.12 -5.76
C THR A 47 -17.36 -6.99 -7.27
N THR A 48 -17.42 -8.10 -7.98
CA THR A 48 -17.46 -8.11 -9.46
C THR A 48 -18.59 -7.22 -9.99
N ALA A 49 -19.76 -7.23 -9.32
CA ALA A 49 -20.90 -6.37 -9.69
C ALA A 49 -20.62 -4.85 -9.50
N ASP A 50 -19.60 -4.46 -8.75
CA ASP A 50 -19.20 -3.04 -8.64
C ASP A 50 -18.31 -2.62 -9.79
N PHE A 51 -17.46 -3.51 -10.28
CA PHE A 51 -16.46 -3.22 -11.29
C PHE A 51 -16.93 -3.49 -12.72
N GLU A 52 -17.70 -4.57 -12.97
CA GLU A 52 -18.12 -4.94 -14.32
C GLU A 52 -18.79 -3.78 -15.09
N PRO A 53 -19.75 -3.01 -14.53
CA PRO A 53 -20.39 -1.91 -15.28
C PRO A 53 -19.41 -0.79 -15.66
N VAL A 54 -18.31 -0.63 -14.93
CA VAL A 54 -17.25 0.33 -15.24
C VAL A 54 -16.36 -0.22 -16.34
N VAL A 55 -15.93 -1.46 -16.19
CA VAL A 55 -15.05 -2.18 -17.12
C VAL A 55 -15.70 -2.31 -18.51
N GLU A 56 -16.99 -2.67 -18.58
CA GLU A 56 -17.73 -2.75 -19.84
C GLU A 56 -17.69 -1.44 -20.62
N LYS A 57 -17.82 -0.30 -19.93
CA LYS A 57 -17.70 1.02 -20.57
C LYS A 57 -16.29 1.30 -21.08
N MET A 58 -15.26 0.93 -20.30
CA MET A 58 -13.86 1.10 -20.67
C MET A 58 -13.50 0.24 -21.89
N ILE A 59 -13.99 -0.99 -21.94
CA ILE A 59 -13.84 -1.89 -23.09
C ILE A 59 -14.57 -1.33 -24.33
N ALA A 60 -15.82 -0.89 -24.16
CA ALA A 60 -16.61 -0.30 -25.25
C ALA A 60 -15.97 0.98 -25.80
N ALA A 61 -15.27 1.75 -24.97
CA ALA A 61 -14.48 2.91 -25.38
C ALA A 61 -13.16 2.54 -26.06
N GLY A 62 -12.76 1.26 -26.07
CA GLY A 62 -11.54 0.79 -26.71
C GLY A 62 -10.27 1.16 -25.96
N LEU A 63 -10.32 1.30 -24.63
CA LEU A 63 -9.16 1.68 -23.83
C LEU A 63 -7.99 0.70 -24.02
N LYS A 64 -6.81 1.27 -24.23
CA LYS A 64 -5.56 0.50 -24.42
C LYS A 64 -4.34 1.36 -24.02
N PRO A 65 -3.19 0.72 -23.73
CA PRO A 65 -1.94 1.46 -23.53
C PRO A 65 -1.48 2.23 -24.79
N PRO A 66 -0.84 3.40 -24.64
CA PRO A 66 -0.67 4.14 -23.42
C PRO A 66 -1.99 4.78 -22.96
N TYR A 67 -2.28 4.70 -21.65
CA TYR A 67 -3.54 5.20 -21.11
C TYR A 67 -3.50 6.72 -20.92
N ASP A 68 -4.59 7.41 -21.27
CA ASP A 68 -4.94 8.70 -20.67
C ASP A 68 -5.44 8.42 -19.25
N TRP A 69 -4.65 8.82 -18.25
CA TRP A 69 -4.91 8.49 -16.85
C TRP A 69 -6.07 9.28 -16.26
N ASP A 70 -6.39 10.46 -16.80
CA ASP A 70 -7.57 11.22 -16.42
C ASP A 70 -8.84 10.56 -16.95
N GLU A 71 -8.84 10.16 -18.22
CA GLU A 71 -9.94 9.38 -18.81
C GLU A 71 -10.13 8.07 -18.04
N TYR A 72 -9.05 7.28 -17.86
CA TYR A 72 -9.07 6.02 -17.12
C TYR A 72 -9.75 6.16 -15.75
N ALA A 73 -9.30 7.12 -14.93
CA ALA A 73 -9.82 7.31 -13.58
C ALA A 73 -11.29 7.75 -13.56
N SER A 74 -11.71 8.57 -14.53
CA SER A 74 -13.06 9.15 -14.61
C SER A 74 -14.19 8.11 -14.67
N TYR A 75 -13.94 6.96 -15.28
CA TYR A 75 -14.94 5.88 -15.40
C TYR A 75 -15.43 5.35 -14.06
N PHE A 76 -14.60 5.40 -13.00
CA PHE A 76 -14.93 4.83 -11.71
C PHE A 76 -15.77 5.76 -10.81
N PHE A 77 -15.72 7.08 -11.01
CA PHE A 77 -16.32 8.05 -10.09
C PHE A 77 -17.83 7.90 -9.94
N ILE A 78 -18.54 7.70 -11.03
CA ILE A 78 -20.02 7.59 -10.99
C ILE A 78 -20.44 6.37 -10.18
N GLN A 79 -19.75 5.24 -10.36
CA GLN A 79 -20.09 4.01 -9.65
C GLN A 79 -19.71 4.09 -8.16
N ALA A 80 -18.55 4.66 -7.83
CA ALA A 80 -18.13 4.89 -6.46
C ALA A 80 -19.12 5.83 -5.73
N HIS A 81 -19.51 6.91 -6.39
CA HIS A 81 -20.52 7.85 -5.85
C HIS A 81 -21.87 7.17 -5.57
N ARG A 82 -22.36 6.33 -6.51
CA ARG A 82 -23.61 5.57 -6.31
C ARG A 82 -23.58 4.69 -5.07
N LEU A 83 -22.44 4.09 -4.74
CA LEU A 83 -22.30 3.29 -3.53
C LEU A 83 -22.37 4.13 -2.26
N VAL A 84 -21.74 5.29 -2.24
CA VAL A 84 -21.80 6.23 -1.11
C VAL A 84 -23.24 6.73 -0.90
N VAL A 85 -23.92 7.15 -1.97
CA VAL A 85 -25.32 7.64 -1.90
C VAL A 85 -26.28 6.55 -1.43
N ARG A 86 -26.15 5.31 -1.94
CA ARG A 86 -26.99 4.19 -1.48
C ARG A 86 -26.80 3.89 0.00
N ALA A 87 -25.60 4.03 0.54
CA ALA A 87 -25.36 3.86 1.97
C ALA A 87 -26.06 4.96 2.79
N ALA A 88 -25.93 6.20 2.38
CA ALA A 88 -26.57 7.32 3.05
C ALA A 88 -28.11 7.23 2.99
N SER A 89 -28.68 6.83 1.84
CA SER A 89 -30.13 6.73 1.64
C SER A 89 -30.80 5.54 2.32
N SER A 90 -30.07 4.48 2.67
CA SER A 90 -30.61 3.35 3.42
C SER A 90 -31.03 3.72 4.85
N HIS A 91 -30.59 4.87 5.35
CA HIS A 91 -30.95 5.40 6.66
C HIS A 91 -32.27 6.19 6.68
N GLU A 92 -32.76 6.68 5.53
CA GLU A 92 -33.91 7.56 5.45
C GLU A 92 -34.87 7.22 4.30
N LYS A 93 -35.52 6.05 4.36
CA LYS A 93 -36.52 5.71 3.32
C LYS A 93 -37.68 6.71 3.18
N GLU A 94 -37.95 7.49 4.21
CA GLU A 94 -39.06 8.50 4.19
C GLU A 94 -38.61 9.92 3.76
N LYS A 95 -37.35 10.31 3.96
CA LYS A 95 -36.82 11.64 3.57
C LYS A 95 -36.04 11.68 2.25
N ALA A 96 -35.66 10.51 1.72
CA ALA A 96 -34.85 10.41 0.49
C ALA A 96 -35.59 10.89 -0.77
N SER A 97 -36.93 10.89 -0.78
CA SER A 97 -37.70 11.36 -1.94
C SER A 97 -37.64 12.89 -2.12
N GLU A 98 -37.53 13.65 -1.05
CA GLU A 98 -37.42 15.12 -1.11
C GLU A 98 -36.00 15.59 -1.42
N LEU A 99 -34.97 14.88 -0.98
CA LEU A 99 -33.57 15.21 -1.28
C LEU A 99 -33.14 14.83 -2.73
N PHE A 100 -33.77 13.84 -3.35
CA PHE A 100 -33.50 13.46 -4.74
C PHE A 100 -33.88 14.55 -5.74
N LEU A 101 -34.87 15.39 -5.40
CA LEU A 101 -35.29 16.53 -6.24
C LEU A 101 -34.29 17.71 -6.19
N CYS A 102 -33.56 17.88 -5.09
CA CYS A 102 -32.55 18.94 -4.97
C CYS A 102 -31.20 18.64 -5.64
N VAL A 103 -30.88 17.38 -5.85
CA VAL A 103 -29.56 16.94 -6.39
C VAL A 103 -29.44 17.14 -7.91
N HIS A 104 -30.56 17.33 -8.62
CA HIS A 104 -30.56 17.50 -10.10
C HIS A 104 -30.16 18.92 -10.56
N PHE A 105 -29.97 19.88 -9.67
CA PHE A 105 -29.78 21.29 -10.04
C PHE A 105 -28.38 21.89 -9.82
N PHE A 106 -27.38 21.14 -9.30
CA PHE A 106 -26.03 21.69 -9.07
C PHE A 106 -24.93 20.89 -9.79
N PRO A 107 -24.12 21.53 -10.63
CA PRO A 107 -23.07 20.87 -11.37
C PRO A 107 -21.79 20.65 -10.54
N PHE A 108 -21.36 19.44 -10.50
CA PHE A 108 -20.00 18.88 -10.51
C PHE A 108 -19.02 18.99 -9.31
N LEU A 109 -19.12 19.81 -8.31
CA LEU A 109 -17.98 20.05 -7.40
C LEU A 109 -18.19 19.85 -5.88
N SER A 110 -19.37 19.50 -5.38
CA SER A 110 -19.57 19.47 -3.91
C SER A 110 -20.40 18.31 -3.34
N GLN A 111 -20.85 17.37 -4.14
CA GLN A 111 -21.92 16.44 -3.74
C GLN A 111 -21.51 15.37 -2.74
N CYS A 112 -20.24 14.93 -2.72
CA CYS A 112 -19.76 13.98 -1.70
C CYS A 112 -19.60 14.67 -0.32
N PHE A 113 -19.14 15.90 -0.32
CA PHE A 113 -19.00 16.73 0.89
C PHE A 113 -20.38 16.99 1.53
N TRP A 114 -21.41 17.26 0.73
CA TRP A 114 -22.76 17.54 1.23
C TRP A 114 -23.48 16.30 1.76
N ALA A 115 -23.26 15.10 1.21
CA ALA A 115 -23.83 13.87 1.78
C ALA A 115 -23.24 13.58 3.18
N LEU A 116 -21.96 13.83 3.38
CA LEU A 116 -21.27 13.73 4.68
C LEU A 116 -21.62 14.89 5.62
N VAL A 117 -21.78 16.11 5.10
CA VAL A 117 -22.21 17.31 5.85
C VAL A 117 -23.68 17.20 6.26
N LEU A 118 -24.56 16.69 5.42
CA LEU A 118 -25.97 16.43 5.76
C LEU A 118 -26.09 15.36 6.83
N TYR A 119 -25.24 14.32 6.83
CA TYR A 119 -25.14 13.36 7.94
C TYR A 119 -24.73 14.03 9.26
N ARG A 120 -23.84 15.03 9.23
CA ARG A 120 -23.44 15.82 10.42
C ARG A 120 -24.51 16.78 10.91
N HIS A 121 -25.41 17.28 10.05
CA HIS A 121 -26.43 18.29 10.37
C HIS A 121 -27.83 17.73 10.67
N CYS A 122 -28.15 16.51 10.25
CA CYS A 122 -29.42 15.85 10.56
C CYS A 122 -29.37 15.11 11.91
N GLY A 123 -29.33 15.86 13.00
CA GLY A 123 -29.93 15.56 14.32
C GLY A 123 -29.51 14.28 15.05
N SER A 124 -28.73 14.46 16.06
CA SER A 124 -28.77 13.91 17.45
C SER A 124 -29.08 12.41 17.74
N ARG A 125 -29.36 11.51 16.82
CA ARG A 125 -29.45 10.06 17.10
C ARG A 125 -28.26 9.33 16.56
N LYS A 126 -27.48 8.66 17.44
CA LYS A 126 -26.40 7.77 17.04
C LYS A 126 -26.97 6.68 16.13
N PRO A 127 -26.35 6.40 14.95
CA PRO A 127 -26.84 5.36 14.06
C PRO A 127 -26.87 4.00 14.76
N ASP A 128 -27.91 3.21 14.47
CA ASP A 128 -28.04 1.87 15.01
C ASP A 128 -26.96 0.92 14.42
N VAL A 129 -26.90 -0.30 14.95
CA VAL A 129 -25.87 -1.29 14.56
C VAL A 129 -25.99 -1.67 13.08
N LEU A 130 -27.21 -1.78 12.54
CA LEU A 130 -27.45 -2.15 11.14
C LEU A 130 -26.99 -1.04 10.20
N THR A 131 -27.35 0.20 10.50
CA THR A 131 -26.93 1.40 9.75
C THR A 131 -25.42 1.54 9.72
N LYS A 132 -24.74 1.37 10.87
CA LYS A 132 -23.26 1.37 10.93
C LYS A 132 -22.66 0.31 10.02
N LYS A 133 -23.23 -0.90 10.01
CA LYS A 133 -22.75 -2.01 9.18
C LYS A 133 -22.93 -1.70 7.68
N LEU A 134 -24.06 -1.14 7.27
CA LEU A 134 -24.32 -0.77 5.88
C LEU A 134 -23.40 0.35 5.40
N LEU A 135 -23.23 1.40 6.21
CA LEU A 135 -22.30 2.51 5.93
C LEU A 135 -20.86 1.99 5.80
N PHE A 136 -20.43 1.13 6.71
CA PHE A 136 -19.12 0.51 6.67
C PHE A 136 -18.87 -0.27 5.37
N VAL A 137 -19.81 -1.13 4.98
CA VAL A 137 -19.70 -1.93 3.75
C VAL A 137 -19.63 -1.05 2.52
N ALA A 138 -20.50 -0.05 2.42
CA ALA A 138 -20.54 0.83 1.26
C ALA A 138 -19.32 1.74 1.16
N SER A 139 -18.81 2.27 2.28
CA SER A 139 -17.57 3.05 2.33
C SER A 139 -16.38 2.24 1.83
N ARG A 140 -16.28 0.97 2.24
CA ARG A 140 -15.22 0.07 1.76
C ARG A 140 -15.32 -0.26 0.27
N ARG A 141 -16.54 -0.50 -0.24
CA ARG A 141 -16.77 -0.74 -1.67
C ARG A 141 -16.45 0.49 -2.52
N ALA A 142 -16.82 1.69 -2.07
CA ALA A 142 -16.45 2.93 -2.73
C ALA A 142 -14.92 3.14 -2.71
N SER A 143 -14.27 2.92 -1.58
CA SER A 143 -12.81 2.98 -1.47
C SER A 143 -12.11 1.99 -2.41
N ALA A 144 -12.67 0.79 -2.62
CA ALA A 144 -12.14 -0.18 -3.57
C ALA A 144 -12.20 0.31 -5.03
N LEU A 145 -13.30 0.97 -5.44
CA LEU A 145 -13.41 1.59 -6.76
C LEU A 145 -12.40 2.74 -6.94
N TYR A 146 -12.27 3.61 -5.95
CA TYR A 146 -11.28 4.69 -5.98
C TYR A 146 -9.84 4.18 -5.98
N ARG A 147 -9.56 3.03 -5.34
CA ARG A 147 -8.26 2.36 -5.43
C ARG A 147 -7.94 2.01 -6.88
N ILE A 148 -8.86 1.35 -7.59
CA ILE A 148 -8.63 1.00 -8.99
C ILE A 148 -8.55 2.25 -9.88
N ALA A 149 -9.33 3.29 -9.61
CA ALA A 149 -9.25 4.57 -10.32
C ALA A 149 -7.87 5.22 -10.23
N ARG A 150 -7.19 5.17 -9.06
CA ARG A 150 -5.84 5.72 -8.88
C ARG A 150 -4.71 4.75 -9.23
N PHE A 151 -5.03 3.49 -9.53
CA PHE A 151 -4.05 2.43 -9.74
C PHE A 151 -3.26 2.64 -11.05
N PRO A 152 -1.96 2.33 -11.12
CA PRO A 152 -1.10 1.88 -10.03
C PRO A 152 -0.59 3.01 -9.13
N ALA A 153 -0.55 4.25 -9.59
CA ALA A 153 -0.16 5.44 -8.84
C ALA A 153 -0.93 6.67 -9.34
N PRO A 154 -1.20 7.68 -8.50
CA PRO A 154 -1.94 8.88 -8.89
C PRO A 154 -1.05 9.84 -9.70
N ARG A 155 -0.90 9.59 -10.99
CA ARG A 155 -0.07 10.35 -11.94
C ARG A 155 -0.81 11.50 -12.63
N SER A 156 -2.14 11.49 -12.63
CA SER A 156 -2.98 12.51 -13.23
C SER A 156 -3.85 13.22 -12.19
N GLU A 157 -4.52 14.31 -12.59
CA GLU A 157 -5.40 15.06 -11.69
C GLU A 157 -6.58 14.21 -11.22
N GLN A 158 -7.25 13.48 -12.13
CA GLN A 158 -8.36 12.62 -11.76
C GLN A 158 -7.92 11.45 -10.86
N GLN A 159 -6.72 10.91 -11.07
CA GLN A 159 -6.16 9.90 -10.17
C GLN A 159 -5.87 10.47 -8.77
N ARG A 160 -5.40 11.71 -8.66
CA ARG A 160 -5.23 12.40 -7.36
C ARG A 160 -6.57 12.62 -6.67
N ILE A 161 -7.59 13.06 -7.40
CA ILE A 161 -8.96 13.20 -6.86
C ILE A 161 -9.47 11.83 -6.39
N ALA A 162 -9.23 10.75 -7.13
CA ALA A 162 -9.59 9.41 -6.71
C ALA A 162 -8.88 9.00 -5.41
N TRP A 163 -7.61 9.35 -5.24
CA TRP A 163 -6.87 9.12 -4.01
C TRP A 163 -7.52 9.86 -2.83
N GLU A 164 -7.81 11.16 -2.95
CA GLU A 164 -8.43 11.95 -1.89
C GLU A 164 -9.79 11.35 -1.47
N ARG A 165 -10.67 11.08 -2.42
CA ARG A 165 -11.98 10.48 -2.15
C ARG A 165 -11.89 9.07 -1.59
N GLY A 166 -10.90 8.30 -2.04
CA GLY A 166 -10.62 6.95 -1.54
C GLY A 166 -10.20 6.97 -0.07
N LYS A 167 -9.36 7.93 0.34
CA LYS A 167 -8.96 8.16 1.74
C LYS A 167 -10.17 8.48 2.62
N GLU A 168 -10.97 9.47 2.20
CA GLU A 168 -12.18 9.86 2.92
C GLU A 168 -13.12 8.67 3.15
N ALA A 169 -13.42 7.92 2.09
CA ALA A 169 -14.28 6.74 2.18
C ALA A 169 -13.67 5.64 3.08
N ALA A 170 -12.37 5.38 2.98
CA ALA A 170 -11.70 4.39 3.82
C ALA A 170 -11.72 4.79 5.30
N LEU A 171 -11.39 6.04 5.61
CA LEU A 171 -11.31 6.55 6.98
C LEU A 171 -12.68 6.54 7.67
N GLU A 172 -13.73 6.91 6.97
CA GLU A 172 -15.10 6.82 7.51
C GLU A 172 -15.48 5.35 7.84
N GLY A 173 -15.12 4.42 6.99
CA GLY A 173 -15.28 2.98 7.30
C GLY A 173 -14.46 2.55 8.53
N LEU A 174 -13.21 2.98 8.64
CA LEU A 174 -12.31 2.61 9.76
C LEU A 174 -12.80 3.16 11.11
N LYS A 175 -13.38 4.34 11.15
CA LYS A 175 -13.96 4.94 12.37
C LYS A 175 -15.13 4.13 12.95
N LEU A 176 -15.83 3.36 12.14
CA LEU A 176 -16.98 2.54 12.55
C LEU A 176 -16.59 1.18 13.14
N GLN A 177 -15.32 0.82 13.10
CA GLN A 177 -14.82 -0.47 13.58
C GLN A 177 -14.60 -0.52 15.09
N LYS A 178 -14.50 -1.73 15.62
CA LYS A 178 -14.25 -1.97 17.06
C LYS A 178 -12.93 -1.35 17.52
N TYR A 179 -11.90 -1.40 16.68
CA TYR A 179 -10.59 -0.82 16.94
C TYR A 179 -10.41 0.35 15.96
N PRO A 180 -10.77 1.58 16.33
CA PRO A 180 -10.70 2.71 15.42
C PRO A 180 -9.25 3.03 15.06
N MET A 181 -9.07 3.52 13.84
CA MET A 181 -7.81 4.06 13.35
C MET A 181 -8.02 5.54 13.07
N VAL A 182 -7.05 6.35 13.42
CA VAL A 182 -7.08 7.80 13.18
C VAL A 182 -5.99 8.18 12.18
N GLU A 183 -6.21 9.22 11.43
CA GLU A 183 -5.16 9.88 10.67
C GLU A 183 -4.43 10.86 11.59
N VAL A 184 -3.11 10.78 11.61
CA VAL A 184 -2.23 11.70 12.33
C VAL A 184 -1.32 12.42 11.35
N GLU A 185 -1.02 13.67 11.65
CA GLU A 185 -0.08 14.50 10.89
C GLU A 185 1.24 14.57 11.66
N ILE A 186 2.25 13.86 11.18
CA ILE A 186 3.59 13.84 11.78
C ILE A 186 4.38 15.02 11.19
N PRO A 187 4.81 16.01 11.99
CA PRO A 187 5.63 17.11 11.47
C PRO A 187 6.94 16.61 10.88
N HIS A 188 7.26 16.99 9.66
CA HIS A 188 8.54 16.68 9.03
C HIS A 188 9.60 17.69 9.45
N THR A 189 10.15 17.48 10.66
CA THR A 189 11.09 18.42 11.32
C THR A 189 12.47 18.44 10.69
N HIS A 190 12.83 17.43 9.91
CA HIS A 190 14.10 17.31 9.18
C HIS A 190 13.96 17.59 7.69
N ALA A 191 12.85 18.21 7.25
CA ALA A 191 12.61 18.53 5.85
C ALA A 191 13.72 19.38 5.25
N ALA A 192 14.16 19.00 4.05
CA ALA A 192 15.06 19.80 3.21
C ALA A 192 14.30 20.36 2.00
N ASN A 193 15.02 21.08 1.11
CA ASN A 193 14.43 21.62 -0.10
C ASN A 193 13.79 20.51 -0.95
N GLY A 194 12.54 20.72 -1.35
CA GLY A 194 11.76 19.75 -2.11
C GLY A 194 10.91 18.77 -1.27
N ASP A 195 11.17 18.68 0.03
CA ASP A 195 10.31 17.89 0.94
C ASP A 195 9.06 18.69 1.33
N GLY A 196 7.94 17.97 1.54
CA GLY A 196 6.76 18.50 2.21
C GLY A 196 6.98 18.66 3.71
N LYS A 197 6.04 19.28 4.40
CA LYS A 197 6.19 19.64 5.83
C LYS A 197 5.56 18.63 6.80
N VAL A 198 4.75 17.73 6.31
CA VAL A 198 3.94 16.82 7.13
C VAL A 198 3.95 15.43 6.51
N LEU A 199 4.13 14.40 7.32
CA LEU A 199 3.94 13.00 6.99
C LEU A 199 2.58 12.54 7.53
N PRO A 200 1.53 12.43 6.69
CA PRO A 200 0.26 11.83 7.10
C PRO A 200 0.44 10.33 7.34
N ALA A 201 -0.15 9.82 8.40
CA ALA A 201 -0.08 8.42 8.76
C ALA A 201 -1.41 7.93 9.36
N TYR A 202 -1.70 6.62 9.21
CA TYR A 202 -2.76 5.99 9.97
C TYR A 202 -2.18 5.40 11.25
N TYR A 203 -2.79 5.75 12.39
CA TYR A 203 -2.33 5.34 13.71
C TYR A 203 -3.45 4.66 14.49
N HIS A 204 -3.11 3.55 15.14
CA HIS A 204 -3.95 2.87 16.13
C HIS A 204 -3.15 2.69 17.41
N LEU A 205 -3.69 3.19 18.52
CA LEU A 205 -3.19 2.95 19.86
C LEU A 205 -4.21 2.08 20.63
N PRO A 206 -3.81 0.94 21.20
CA PRO A 206 -4.69 0.10 22.01
C PRO A 206 -5.24 0.85 23.23
N LEU A 207 -6.50 0.62 23.59
CA LEU A 207 -7.18 1.33 24.69
C LEU A 207 -6.54 1.10 26.07
N HIS A 208 -5.77 0.02 26.25
CA HIS A 208 -5.05 -0.29 27.49
C HIS A 208 -3.60 0.21 27.49
N ALA A 209 -3.22 1.03 26.49
CA ALA A 209 -1.92 1.67 26.48
C ALA A 209 -1.95 2.91 27.38
N PHE A 210 -1.17 2.87 28.46
CA PHE A 210 -1.03 3.96 29.45
C PHE A 210 0.44 4.18 29.76
N LEU A 211 0.75 5.23 30.52
CA LEU A 211 2.13 5.57 30.91
C LEU A 211 2.84 4.46 31.70
N ASP A 212 2.10 3.74 32.52
CA ASP A 212 2.55 2.58 33.30
C ASP A 212 2.40 1.25 32.58
N HIS A 213 1.75 1.24 31.42
CA HIS A 213 1.56 0.07 30.55
C HIS A 213 1.87 0.41 29.10
N ARG A 214 3.14 0.55 28.77
CA ARG A 214 3.61 0.84 27.42
C ARG A 214 3.46 -0.37 26.49
N VAL A 215 3.06 -0.12 25.25
CA VAL A 215 2.78 -1.17 24.27
C VAL A 215 3.81 -1.17 23.14
N PRO A 216 4.07 -2.33 22.49
CA PRO A 216 4.91 -2.41 21.30
C PRO A 216 4.29 -1.63 20.14
N LEU A 217 5.12 -1.26 19.16
CA LEU A 217 4.70 -0.59 17.92
C LEU A 217 5.17 -1.37 16.70
N VAL A 218 4.24 -1.62 15.77
CA VAL A 218 4.55 -2.06 14.41
C VAL A 218 4.39 -0.87 13.47
N ILE A 219 5.44 -0.56 12.73
CA ILE A 219 5.42 0.43 11.64
C ILE A 219 5.28 -0.33 10.34
N ILE A 220 4.21 -0.07 9.56
CA ILE A 220 4.06 -0.62 8.22
C ILE A 220 4.48 0.41 7.19
N PHE A 221 5.41 0.04 6.31
CA PHE A 221 5.70 0.76 5.08
C PHE A 221 4.89 0.17 3.94
N THR A 222 4.17 1.04 3.23
CA THR A 222 3.33 0.64 2.09
C THR A 222 4.16 0.29 0.86
N GLY A 223 3.51 -0.27 -0.17
CA GLY A 223 4.15 -0.60 -1.44
C GLY A 223 4.10 0.53 -2.48
N LEU A 224 4.31 0.15 -3.74
CA LEU A 224 4.22 1.06 -4.88
C LEU A 224 2.78 1.51 -5.13
N ASP A 225 1.83 0.60 -5.03
CA ASP A 225 0.44 0.72 -5.45
C ASP A 225 -0.59 0.45 -4.33
N GLY A 226 -0.18 -0.24 -3.26
CA GLY A 226 -0.96 -0.42 -2.02
C GLY A 226 -0.58 0.65 -1.00
N TYR A 227 -1.56 1.45 -0.55
CA TYR A 227 -1.34 2.58 0.34
C TYR A 227 -1.89 2.33 1.74
N ARG A 228 -1.79 3.31 2.66
CA ARG A 228 -2.24 3.16 4.06
C ARG A 228 -3.70 2.73 4.20
N THR A 229 -4.57 3.15 3.26
CA THR A 229 -5.97 2.72 3.21
C THR A 229 -6.13 1.22 2.99
N ASP A 230 -5.21 0.61 2.26
CA ASP A 230 -5.23 -0.79 1.87
C ASP A 230 -4.63 -1.68 2.96
N LEU A 231 -3.55 -1.21 3.60
CA LEU A 231 -2.86 -1.94 4.67
C LEU A 231 -3.48 -1.76 6.06
N ALA A 232 -4.48 -0.88 6.21
CA ALA A 232 -5.25 -0.74 7.44
C ALA A 232 -5.97 -2.03 7.89
N VAL A 233 -6.05 -3.03 7.03
CA VAL A 233 -6.62 -4.35 7.33
C VAL A 233 -5.84 -5.13 8.39
N TRP A 234 -4.56 -4.85 8.55
CA TRP A 234 -3.70 -5.49 9.55
C TRP A 234 -4.00 -5.01 10.99
N LYS A 235 -4.75 -3.93 11.13
CA LYS A 235 -5.05 -3.29 12.41
C LYS A 235 -5.72 -4.22 13.42
N ASP A 236 -6.75 -4.97 13.02
CA ASP A 236 -7.55 -5.76 13.96
C ASP A 236 -6.74 -6.91 14.59
N GLY A 237 -5.81 -7.49 13.85
CA GLY A 237 -4.87 -8.49 14.35
C GLY A 237 -3.95 -7.90 15.43
N TRP A 238 -3.28 -6.80 15.13
CA TRP A 238 -2.37 -6.15 16.06
C TRP A 238 -3.08 -5.58 17.29
N ALA A 239 -4.25 -4.95 17.09
CA ALA A 239 -5.04 -4.39 18.19
C ALA A 239 -5.49 -5.46 19.21
N ARG A 240 -5.81 -6.67 18.75
CA ARG A 240 -6.16 -7.81 19.64
C ARG A 240 -4.99 -8.28 20.49
N LEU A 241 -3.77 -8.13 19.98
CA LEU A 241 -2.54 -8.47 20.68
C LEU A 241 -2.02 -7.33 21.59
N GLY A 242 -2.74 -6.21 21.62
CA GLY A 242 -2.29 -5.04 22.41
C GLY A 242 -1.09 -4.33 21.80
N VAL A 243 -0.91 -4.39 20.50
CA VAL A 243 0.20 -3.78 19.76
C VAL A 243 -0.32 -2.55 19.02
N ALA A 244 0.39 -1.42 19.15
CA ALA A 244 0.12 -0.21 18.38
C ALA A 244 0.55 -0.39 16.92
N LEU A 245 -0.12 0.33 16.01
CA LEU A 245 0.15 0.26 14.59
C LEU A 245 0.27 1.65 13.99
N LEU A 246 1.34 1.88 13.24
CA LEU A 246 1.55 3.09 12.42
C LEU A 246 1.73 2.66 10.97
N ILE A 247 0.94 3.21 10.05
CA ILE A 247 1.02 2.91 8.61
C ILE A 247 1.35 4.19 7.86
N VAL A 248 2.44 4.17 7.12
CA VAL A 248 2.93 5.31 6.35
C VAL A 248 3.25 4.90 4.91
N GLU A 249 3.03 5.82 3.97
CA GLU A 249 3.52 5.67 2.60
C GLU A 249 5.03 5.89 2.54
N ILE A 250 5.63 5.41 1.46
CA ILE A 250 7.05 5.58 1.11
C ILE A 250 7.23 6.80 0.19
N PRO A 251 8.41 7.46 0.16
CA PRO A 251 8.66 8.61 -0.71
C PRO A 251 8.25 8.35 -2.16
N GLY A 252 7.53 9.31 -2.75
CA GLY A 252 7.01 9.22 -4.11
C GLY A 252 5.71 8.41 -4.27
N THR A 253 5.07 8.01 -3.17
CA THR A 253 3.74 7.37 -3.16
C THR A 253 2.79 8.03 -2.17
N GLY A 254 1.50 7.98 -2.46
CA GLY A 254 0.46 8.54 -1.59
C GLY A 254 0.73 9.99 -1.21
N ASP A 255 0.74 10.26 0.09
CA ASP A 255 0.97 11.60 0.67
C ASP A 255 2.34 11.73 1.35
N ASN A 256 3.29 10.81 1.09
CA ASN A 256 4.60 10.92 1.72
C ASN A 256 5.31 12.22 1.32
N PRO A 257 5.82 13.01 2.29
CA PRO A 257 6.38 14.33 2.01
C PRO A 257 7.79 14.31 1.42
N GLY A 258 8.49 13.18 1.45
CA GLY A 258 9.87 13.09 0.97
C GLY A 258 9.96 13.33 -0.53
N ALA A 259 10.89 14.20 -0.94
CA ALA A 259 11.15 14.49 -2.35
C ALA A 259 11.54 13.20 -3.09
N ALA A 260 10.69 12.76 -4.02
CA ALA A 260 10.78 11.44 -4.66
C ALA A 260 12.12 11.22 -5.40
N SER A 261 12.66 12.28 -6.01
CA SER A 261 13.93 12.23 -6.75
C SER A 261 15.18 12.38 -5.86
N ASP A 262 15.03 12.71 -4.58
CA ASP A 262 16.15 12.85 -3.67
C ASP A 262 16.42 11.52 -2.94
N PRO A 263 17.57 10.85 -3.19
CA PRO A 263 17.89 9.57 -2.56
C PRO A 263 18.08 9.66 -1.04
N GLU A 264 18.23 10.85 -0.45
CA GLU A 264 18.38 11.05 1.00
C GLU A 264 17.07 11.42 1.69
N SER A 265 16.04 11.79 0.94
CA SER A 265 14.74 12.17 1.53
C SER A 265 14.13 11.11 2.42
N PRO A 266 14.26 9.78 2.16
CA PRO A 266 13.72 8.76 3.06
C PRO A 266 14.27 8.86 4.47
N ASP A 267 15.58 9.07 4.61
CA ASP A 267 16.22 9.12 5.94
C ASP A 267 15.74 10.32 6.75
N ARG A 268 15.53 11.48 6.10
CA ARG A 268 14.97 12.68 6.74
C ARG A 268 13.52 12.46 7.20
N VAL A 269 12.71 11.83 6.36
CA VAL A 269 11.32 11.48 6.71
C VAL A 269 11.29 10.53 7.91
N TRP A 270 12.13 9.48 7.87
CA TRP A 270 12.19 8.49 8.96
C TRP A 270 12.74 9.08 10.25
N THR A 271 13.72 9.96 10.20
CA THR A 271 14.19 10.68 11.39
C THR A 271 13.05 11.46 12.03
N SER A 272 12.28 12.21 11.26
CA SER A 272 11.11 12.94 11.76
C SER A 272 10.03 12.03 12.33
N MET A 273 9.78 10.89 11.69
CA MET A 273 8.85 9.88 12.18
C MET A 273 9.31 9.31 13.54
N PHE A 274 10.57 8.98 13.69
CA PHE A 274 11.10 8.48 14.97
C PHE A 274 11.13 9.54 16.06
N ASP A 275 11.37 10.81 15.74
CA ASP A 275 11.26 11.91 16.71
C ASP A 275 9.82 12.08 17.21
N TRP A 276 8.83 11.85 16.33
CA TRP A 276 7.44 11.83 16.73
C TRP A 276 7.09 10.60 17.57
N ILE A 277 7.56 9.40 17.17
CA ILE A 277 7.36 8.15 17.94
C ILE A 277 7.99 8.29 19.32
N GLY A 278 9.17 8.88 19.43
CA GLY A 278 9.87 9.11 20.72
C GLY A 278 9.08 9.97 21.71
N LYS A 279 8.14 10.79 21.23
CA LYS A 279 7.23 11.61 22.06
C LYS A 279 5.94 10.87 22.45
N GLN A 280 5.71 9.65 21.95
CA GLN A 280 4.54 8.86 22.29
C GLN A 280 4.80 8.08 23.59
N GLU A 281 4.44 8.66 24.71
CA GLU A 281 4.75 8.13 26.05
C GLU A 281 4.18 6.73 26.32
N CYS A 282 3.09 6.35 25.65
CA CYS A 282 2.48 5.02 25.76
C CYS A 282 3.15 3.95 24.88
N ILE A 283 4.16 4.30 24.07
CA ILE A 283 4.90 3.35 23.24
C ILE A 283 6.16 2.88 23.97
N ASP A 284 6.38 1.57 23.96
CA ASP A 284 7.63 0.96 24.40
C ASP A 284 8.69 1.11 23.30
N GLN A 285 9.57 2.09 23.46
CA GLN A 285 10.61 2.42 22.49
C GLN A 285 11.61 1.26 22.25
N SER A 286 11.69 0.30 23.16
CA SER A 286 12.54 -0.89 23.01
C SER A 286 11.88 -2.00 22.18
N ARG A 287 10.58 -1.87 21.86
CA ARG A 287 9.79 -2.84 21.10
C ARG A 287 9.12 -2.19 19.89
N VAL A 288 9.89 -1.42 19.11
CA VAL A 288 9.47 -0.85 17.83
C VAL A 288 10.03 -1.70 16.70
N VAL A 289 9.18 -2.13 15.79
CA VAL A 289 9.55 -2.92 14.59
C VAL A 289 8.99 -2.28 13.32
N ASN A 290 9.63 -2.57 12.19
CA ASN A 290 9.12 -2.16 10.89
C ASN A 290 8.80 -3.39 10.03
N TRP A 291 7.76 -3.29 9.22
CA TRP A 291 7.36 -4.27 8.21
C TRP A 291 7.02 -3.57 6.90
N GLY A 292 7.87 -3.72 5.88
CA GLY A 292 7.67 -3.13 4.56
C GLY A 292 7.14 -4.13 3.54
N PHE A 293 6.17 -3.69 2.76
CA PHE A 293 5.50 -4.47 1.72
C PHE A 293 5.98 -4.09 0.33
N SER A 294 6.37 -5.06 -0.50
CA SER A 294 6.75 -4.82 -1.90
C SER A 294 7.85 -3.76 -2.01
N THR A 295 7.66 -2.68 -2.74
CA THR A 295 8.60 -1.54 -2.78
C THR A 295 8.89 -0.97 -1.38
N GLY A 296 7.96 -1.09 -0.43
CA GLY A 296 8.22 -0.78 0.99
C GLY A 296 9.33 -1.63 1.60
N GLY A 297 9.55 -2.85 1.10
CA GLY A 297 10.67 -3.70 1.50
C GLY A 297 12.03 -3.10 1.15
N TYR A 298 12.17 -2.43 0.00
CA TYR A 298 13.37 -1.66 -0.33
C TYR A 298 13.67 -0.58 0.73
N TYR A 299 12.62 0.16 1.15
CA TYR A 299 12.77 1.18 2.19
C TYR A 299 13.00 0.59 3.57
N SER A 300 12.48 -0.60 3.84
CA SER A 300 12.75 -1.33 5.08
C SER A 300 14.20 -1.83 5.16
N ILE A 301 14.77 -2.32 4.07
CA ILE A 301 16.20 -2.65 4.01
C ILE A 301 17.03 -1.39 4.30
N ARG A 302 16.70 -0.26 3.65
CA ARG A 302 17.37 1.01 3.91
C ARG A 302 17.26 1.42 5.38
N LEU A 303 16.04 1.41 5.92
CA LEU A 303 15.74 1.79 7.31
C LEU A 303 16.54 0.98 8.33
N ALA A 304 16.67 -0.35 8.11
CA ALA A 304 17.44 -1.24 8.97
C ALA A 304 18.91 -0.81 9.10
N HIS A 305 19.48 -0.23 8.02
CA HIS A 305 20.86 0.24 7.98
C HIS A 305 21.05 1.70 8.40
N THR A 306 20.01 2.53 8.31
CA THR A 306 20.13 3.98 8.59
C THR A 306 19.59 4.38 9.96
N HIS A 307 18.66 3.58 10.53
CA HIS A 307 18.00 3.82 11.80
C HIS A 307 17.96 2.53 12.66
N GLY A 308 18.98 1.68 12.54
CA GLY A 308 19.00 0.38 13.20
C GLY A 308 18.91 0.44 14.73
N ASP A 309 19.45 1.48 15.34
CA ASP A 309 19.42 1.77 16.78
C ASP A 309 18.03 2.10 17.33
N ARG A 310 17.09 2.49 16.45
CA ARG A 310 15.71 2.85 16.80
C ARG A 310 14.75 1.67 16.69
N LEU A 311 15.22 0.49 16.26
CA LEU A 311 14.39 -0.64 15.89
C LEU A 311 14.83 -1.94 16.55
N LYS A 312 13.89 -2.68 17.10
CA LYS A 312 14.12 -4.04 17.58
C LYS A 312 14.31 -5.03 16.41
N GLY A 313 13.70 -4.76 15.30
CA GLY A 313 13.86 -5.52 14.06
C GLY A 313 13.04 -4.99 12.89
N VAL A 314 13.38 -5.49 11.73
CA VAL A 314 12.82 -5.05 10.44
C VAL A 314 12.47 -6.26 9.59
N VAL A 315 11.34 -6.21 8.90
CA VAL A 315 10.93 -7.17 7.89
C VAL A 315 10.86 -6.48 6.53
N ALA A 316 11.60 -7.00 5.55
CA ALA A 316 11.49 -6.61 4.15
C ALA A 316 10.78 -7.72 3.38
N LEU A 317 9.53 -7.48 2.98
CA LEU A 317 8.70 -8.43 2.26
C LEU A 317 8.63 -8.05 0.77
N GLY A 318 9.33 -8.79 -0.08
CA GLY A 318 9.26 -8.64 -1.53
C GLY A 318 9.92 -7.37 -2.09
N GLY A 319 10.86 -6.73 -1.37
CA GLY A 319 11.59 -5.56 -1.85
C GLY A 319 12.86 -5.92 -2.62
N GLY A 320 13.33 -5.01 -3.51
CA GLY A 320 14.66 -5.08 -4.11
C GLY A 320 15.65 -4.18 -3.38
N CYS A 321 16.90 -4.10 -3.86
CA CYS A 321 17.90 -3.19 -3.29
C CYS A 321 18.92 -2.63 -4.29
N HIS A 322 19.10 -3.29 -5.45
CA HIS A 322 20.11 -2.97 -6.44
C HIS A 322 19.70 -3.35 -7.86
N HIS A 323 19.51 -4.65 -8.14
CA HIS A 323 19.16 -5.17 -9.46
C HIS A 323 17.77 -4.76 -9.92
N MET A 324 16.86 -4.38 -9.00
CA MET A 324 15.59 -3.78 -9.37
C MET A 324 15.71 -2.48 -10.19
N PHE A 325 16.90 -1.89 -10.23
CA PHE A 325 17.21 -0.67 -11.00
C PHE A 325 18.05 -0.95 -12.24
N ASP A 326 18.35 -2.20 -12.56
CA ASP A 326 19.07 -2.56 -13.79
C ASP A 326 18.19 -2.26 -15.01
N ALA A 327 18.78 -1.64 -16.05
CA ALA A 327 18.06 -1.25 -17.27
C ALA A 327 17.34 -2.44 -17.93
N GLU A 328 18.02 -3.60 -17.99
CA GLU A 328 17.45 -4.84 -18.55
C GLU A 328 16.23 -5.33 -17.77
N TRP A 329 16.26 -5.22 -16.41
CA TRP A 329 15.12 -5.57 -15.58
C TRP A 329 13.97 -4.61 -15.81
N LEU A 330 14.24 -3.30 -15.84
CA LEU A 330 13.22 -2.25 -16.04
C LEU A 330 12.56 -2.38 -17.43
N ASP A 331 13.33 -2.72 -18.47
CA ASP A 331 12.78 -2.95 -19.82
C ASP A 331 11.83 -4.16 -19.86
N ALA A 332 12.12 -5.21 -19.08
CA ALA A 332 11.32 -6.42 -19.03
C ALA A 332 10.12 -6.33 -18.06
N ALA A 333 10.15 -5.41 -17.08
CA ALA A 333 9.24 -5.40 -15.94
C ALA A 333 7.75 -5.37 -16.32
N ASN A 334 7.38 -4.66 -17.40
CA ASN A 334 6.00 -4.62 -17.86
C ASN A 334 5.51 -5.91 -18.53
N SER A 335 6.42 -6.81 -18.90
CA SER A 335 6.09 -8.06 -19.58
C SER A 335 6.01 -9.26 -18.65
N LEU A 336 6.10 -9.04 -17.33
CA LEU A 336 6.13 -10.08 -16.32
C LEU A 336 4.80 -10.17 -15.53
N GLU A 337 4.89 -10.55 -14.26
CA GLU A 337 3.72 -10.81 -13.40
C GLU A 337 2.84 -9.59 -13.18
N TYR A 338 3.42 -8.39 -13.10
CA TYR A 338 2.66 -7.19 -12.76
C TYR A 338 1.63 -6.85 -13.85
N PRO A 339 0.36 -6.71 -13.50
CA PRO A 339 -0.72 -6.66 -14.49
C PRO A 339 -0.85 -5.29 -15.18
N PHE A 340 0.02 -4.35 -14.86
CA PHE A 340 -0.11 -2.98 -15.34
C PHE A 340 1.26 -2.38 -15.69
N ASP A 341 1.37 -1.07 -15.73
CA ASP A 341 2.54 -0.31 -16.15
C ASP A 341 3.56 -0.15 -15.00
N LEU A 342 4.31 -1.21 -14.67
CA LEU A 342 5.25 -1.24 -13.54
C LEU A 342 6.44 -0.30 -13.77
N ALA A 343 7.10 -0.39 -14.91
CA ALA A 343 8.33 0.32 -15.18
C ALA A 343 8.14 1.85 -15.16
N HIS A 344 7.10 2.36 -15.84
CA HIS A 344 6.78 3.79 -15.83
C HIS A 344 6.22 4.24 -14.47
N THR A 345 5.57 3.35 -13.72
CA THR A 345 5.14 3.67 -12.36
C THR A 345 6.33 3.82 -11.41
N LEU A 346 7.34 2.97 -11.52
CA LEU A 346 8.60 3.14 -10.79
C LEU A 346 9.31 4.44 -11.21
N CYS A 347 9.37 4.73 -12.50
CA CYS A 347 9.92 5.97 -13.03
C CYS A 347 9.26 7.20 -12.39
N TYR A 348 7.93 7.24 -12.39
CA TYR A 348 7.15 8.30 -11.74
C TYR A 348 7.41 8.37 -10.23
N LYS A 349 7.36 7.22 -9.55
CA LYS A 349 7.58 7.08 -8.10
C LYS A 349 8.95 7.59 -7.66
N PHE A 350 10.01 7.41 -8.47
CA PHE A 350 11.35 7.90 -8.19
C PHE A 350 11.60 9.34 -8.70
N GLY A 351 10.54 10.04 -9.09
CA GLY A 351 10.58 11.48 -9.39
C GLY A 351 11.09 11.85 -10.77
N TYR A 352 11.10 10.89 -11.72
CA TYR A 352 11.49 11.15 -13.11
C TYR A 352 10.30 11.48 -14.04
N GLY A 353 9.07 11.44 -13.50
CA GLY A 353 7.88 11.70 -14.31
C GLY A 353 7.73 10.70 -15.45
N ALA A 354 7.66 11.19 -16.69
CA ALA A 354 7.55 10.36 -17.89
C ALA A 354 8.92 10.01 -18.53
N ASP A 355 10.03 10.51 -17.99
CA ASP A 355 11.37 10.36 -18.58
C ASP A 355 11.98 9.00 -18.22
N PHE A 356 11.46 7.94 -18.84
CA PHE A 356 11.86 6.57 -18.55
C PHE A 356 13.30 6.26 -18.96
N ASP A 357 13.79 6.85 -20.06
CA ASP A 357 15.16 6.62 -20.52
C ASP A 357 16.17 7.21 -19.56
N ARG A 358 15.91 8.39 -19.04
CA ARG A 358 16.73 8.98 -17.99
C ARG A 358 16.67 8.18 -16.70
N PHE A 359 15.49 7.70 -16.30
CA PHE A 359 15.34 6.82 -15.14
C PHE A 359 16.20 5.55 -15.28
N LYS A 360 16.11 4.82 -16.38
CA LYS A 360 16.94 3.63 -16.63
C LYS A 360 18.44 3.91 -16.53
N LYS A 361 18.87 5.06 -17.03
CA LYS A 361 20.27 5.46 -17.02
C LYS A 361 20.80 5.78 -15.63
N GLU A 362 19.99 6.47 -14.79
CA GLU A 362 20.45 7.07 -13.54
C GLU A 362 20.04 6.27 -12.28
N ALA A 363 18.97 5.47 -12.35
CA ALA A 363 18.33 4.91 -11.17
C ALA A 363 19.27 4.05 -10.32
N ARG A 364 20.09 3.20 -10.95
CA ARG A 364 21.02 2.33 -10.25
C ARG A 364 22.08 3.13 -9.48
N ASP A 365 22.62 4.17 -10.07
CA ASP A 365 23.67 4.99 -9.43
C ASP A 365 23.08 5.81 -8.27
N ARG A 366 21.85 6.26 -8.40
CA ARG A 366 21.20 7.14 -7.42
C ARG A 366 20.50 6.40 -6.28
N PHE A 367 19.84 5.27 -6.55
CA PHE A 367 18.94 4.64 -5.59
C PHE A 367 19.39 3.25 -5.13
N SER A 368 20.40 2.65 -5.77
CA SER A 368 20.90 1.37 -5.30
C SER A 368 21.50 1.47 -3.90
N LEU A 369 21.04 0.61 -2.98
CA LEU A 369 21.56 0.55 -1.63
C LEU A 369 22.99 0.00 -1.57
N LEU A 370 23.41 -0.75 -2.59
CA LEU A 370 24.80 -1.22 -2.72
C LEU A 370 25.71 -0.09 -3.22
N THR A 371 25.32 0.59 -4.31
CA THR A 371 26.12 1.68 -4.91
C THR A 371 26.28 2.86 -3.94
N SER A 372 25.21 3.21 -3.21
CA SER A 372 25.25 4.26 -2.17
C SER A 372 26.05 3.85 -0.91
N GLY A 373 26.47 2.59 -0.81
CA GLY A 373 27.20 2.09 0.36
C GLY A 373 26.31 1.79 1.57
N ILE A 374 25.00 1.97 1.49
CA ILE A 374 24.08 1.76 2.61
C ILE A 374 24.14 0.31 3.11
N LEU A 375 24.16 -0.70 2.21
CA LEU A 375 24.24 -2.11 2.60
C LEU A 375 25.51 -2.47 3.38
N LYS A 376 26.56 -1.66 3.31
CA LYS A 376 27.86 -1.88 3.98
C LYS A 376 27.97 -1.16 5.31
N ARG A 377 26.96 -0.35 5.70
CA ARG A 377 26.98 0.38 6.98
C ARG A 377 26.90 -0.64 8.13
N PRO A 378 27.72 -0.47 9.19
CA PRO A 378 27.60 -1.27 10.41
C PRO A 378 26.37 -0.86 11.22
N GLY A 379 25.94 -1.73 12.15
CA GLY A 379 24.85 -1.42 13.09
C GLY A 379 23.46 -1.61 12.48
N CYS A 380 23.33 -2.50 11.49
CA CYS A 380 22.04 -2.88 10.93
C CYS A 380 21.12 -3.48 12.01
N ALA A 381 19.87 -3.03 12.08
CA ALA A 381 18.86 -3.70 12.90
C ALA A 381 18.74 -5.18 12.50
N ARG A 382 18.26 -6.04 13.39
CA ARG A 382 17.90 -7.42 13.03
C ARG A 382 16.94 -7.41 11.83
N LEU A 383 17.37 -7.94 10.70
CA LEU A 383 16.67 -7.83 9.42
C LEU A 383 16.26 -9.20 8.90
N LEU A 384 14.95 -9.40 8.71
CA LEU A 384 14.36 -10.55 8.05
C LEU A 384 13.93 -10.19 6.62
N LEU A 385 14.51 -10.88 5.64
CA LEU A 385 14.18 -10.79 4.22
C LEU A 385 13.22 -11.94 3.87
N VAL A 386 12.04 -11.64 3.30
CA VAL A 386 11.06 -12.66 2.89
C VAL A 386 10.58 -12.40 1.47
N ASN A 387 10.67 -13.42 0.61
CA ASN A 387 10.12 -13.33 -0.75
C ASN A 387 9.83 -14.71 -1.35
N GLY A 388 9.01 -14.74 -2.40
CA GLY A 388 8.83 -15.92 -3.25
C GLY A 388 10.02 -16.13 -4.19
N THR A 389 10.39 -17.39 -4.45
CA THR A 389 11.50 -17.72 -5.35
C THR A 389 11.22 -17.41 -6.82
N GLU A 390 9.94 -17.21 -7.17
CA GLU A 390 9.48 -16.89 -8.52
C GLU A 390 8.95 -15.46 -8.64
N ASP A 391 9.51 -14.54 -7.85
CA ASP A 391 9.15 -13.12 -7.93
C ASP A 391 9.54 -12.54 -9.30
N GLU A 392 8.55 -12.03 -10.02
CA GLU A 392 8.68 -11.37 -11.31
C GLU A 392 8.48 -9.83 -11.20
N ILE A 393 8.28 -9.29 -9.99
CA ILE A 393 8.17 -7.85 -9.73
C ILE A 393 9.55 -7.26 -9.44
N PHE A 394 10.29 -7.89 -8.52
CA PHE A 394 11.66 -7.54 -8.20
C PHE A 394 12.56 -8.78 -8.22
N PRO A 395 13.83 -8.66 -8.74
CA PRO A 395 14.71 -9.81 -8.85
C PRO A 395 15.08 -10.33 -7.46
N ILE A 396 14.87 -11.63 -7.24
CA ILE A 396 15.24 -12.30 -5.97
C ILE A 396 16.73 -12.25 -5.72
N ASP A 397 17.51 -12.04 -6.77
CA ASP A 397 18.96 -11.79 -6.76
C ASP A 397 19.35 -10.67 -5.81
N ASP A 398 18.49 -9.68 -5.62
CA ASP A 398 18.67 -8.59 -4.67
C ASP A 398 18.77 -9.10 -3.22
N TYR A 399 18.06 -10.17 -2.87
CA TYR A 399 18.14 -10.74 -1.52
C TYR A 399 19.42 -11.51 -1.32
N TYR A 400 19.87 -12.25 -2.34
CA TYR A 400 21.20 -12.88 -2.29
C TYR A 400 22.30 -11.83 -2.18
N LEU A 401 22.16 -10.71 -2.86
CA LEU A 401 23.09 -9.59 -2.77
C LEU A 401 23.08 -8.97 -1.35
N CYS A 402 21.93 -8.75 -0.76
CA CYS A 402 21.79 -8.25 0.62
C CYS A 402 22.55 -9.14 1.63
N LEU A 403 22.51 -10.46 1.46
CA LEU A 403 23.17 -11.41 2.36
C LEU A 403 24.71 -11.36 2.26
N GLN A 404 25.25 -10.82 1.17
CA GLN A 404 26.70 -10.75 0.94
C GLN A 404 27.34 -9.49 1.55
N HIS A 405 26.55 -8.56 2.07
CA HIS A 405 27.03 -7.25 2.51
C HIS A 405 26.53 -6.86 3.91
N GLY A 406 27.40 -6.16 4.66
CA GLY A 406 27.09 -5.64 6.00
C GLY A 406 26.87 -6.73 7.05
N ASP A 407 26.14 -6.40 8.12
CA ASP A 407 25.88 -7.31 9.22
C ASP A 407 25.03 -8.52 8.79
N PRO A 408 25.12 -9.67 9.53
CA PRO A 408 24.34 -10.87 9.23
C PRO A 408 22.83 -10.59 9.21
N LYS A 409 22.13 -11.23 8.25
CA LYS A 409 20.69 -11.09 8.06
C LYS A 409 20.02 -12.46 7.99
N GLU A 410 18.74 -12.48 8.33
CA GLU A 410 17.89 -13.66 8.17
C GLU A 410 17.17 -13.60 6.83
N VAL A 411 16.99 -14.76 6.18
CA VAL A 411 16.20 -14.86 4.94
C VAL A 411 15.26 -16.06 5.01
N ARG A 412 14.08 -15.88 4.41
CA ARG A 412 13.13 -16.97 4.17
C ARG A 412 12.62 -16.87 2.72
N PHE A 413 13.10 -17.76 1.88
CA PHE A 413 12.58 -17.92 0.53
C PHE A 413 11.39 -18.87 0.54
N VAL A 414 10.28 -18.44 -0.04
CA VAL A 414 9.09 -19.26 -0.21
C VAL A 414 9.13 -19.93 -1.58
N GLY A 415 9.51 -21.20 -1.61
CA GLY A 415 9.73 -21.96 -2.85
C GLY A 415 8.47 -22.04 -3.71
N GLY A 416 8.60 -21.81 -5.02
CA GLY A 416 7.51 -21.88 -5.99
C GLY A 416 6.45 -20.78 -5.90
N HIS A 417 6.66 -19.77 -5.03
CA HIS A 417 5.74 -18.65 -4.88
C HIS A 417 6.24 -17.41 -5.62
N LYS A 418 5.29 -16.60 -6.07
CA LYS A 418 5.52 -15.33 -6.75
C LYS A 418 5.80 -14.19 -5.77
N HIS A 419 5.67 -12.95 -6.21
CA HIS A 419 5.96 -11.75 -5.45
C HIS A 419 5.43 -11.80 -4.01
N MET A 420 6.29 -11.44 -3.05
CA MET A 420 6.06 -11.48 -1.61
C MET A 420 5.87 -12.89 -0.99
N GLY A 421 5.79 -13.96 -1.77
CA GLY A 421 5.65 -15.32 -1.24
C GLY A 421 4.32 -15.60 -0.53
N GLU A 422 3.25 -14.86 -0.88
CA GLU A 422 1.92 -15.03 -0.26
C GLU A 422 1.30 -16.39 -0.58
N PRO A 423 0.53 -16.97 0.33
CA PRO A 423 0.21 -16.53 1.70
C PRO A 423 1.19 -17.02 2.77
N ALA A 424 2.11 -17.93 2.43
CA ALA A 424 3.00 -18.58 3.39
C ALA A 424 3.93 -17.59 4.10
N SER A 425 4.36 -16.54 3.41
CA SER A 425 5.19 -15.46 3.96
C SER A 425 4.57 -14.80 5.18
N PHE A 426 3.25 -14.62 5.22
CA PHE A 426 2.57 -13.98 6.36
C PHE A 426 2.69 -14.79 7.64
N VAL A 427 2.63 -16.13 7.54
CA VAL A 427 2.82 -17.02 8.70
C VAL A 427 4.24 -16.88 9.24
N ILE A 428 5.24 -16.91 8.35
CA ILE A 428 6.66 -16.75 8.69
C ILE A 428 6.92 -15.41 9.40
N ILE A 429 6.40 -14.33 8.83
CA ILE A 429 6.60 -12.98 9.33
C ILE A 429 5.92 -12.78 10.69
N LEU A 430 4.67 -13.22 10.83
CA LEU A 430 3.93 -13.07 12.07
C LEU A 430 4.58 -13.87 13.20
N GLN A 431 5.05 -15.09 12.94
CA GLN A 431 5.79 -15.87 13.93
C GLN A 431 7.02 -15.12 14.39
N TRP A 432 7.85 -14.63 13.47
CA TRP A 432 9.07 -13.89 13.80
C TRP A 432 8.78 -12.58 14.56
N LEU A 433 7.74 -11.84 14.16
CA LEU A 433 7.34 -10.59 14.82
C LEU A 433 6.77 -10.85 16.24
N PHE A 434 5.95 -11.91 16.43
CA PHE A 434 5.42 -12.24 17.74
C PHE A 434 6.53 -12.61 18.73
N GLU A 435 7.48 -13.43 18.29
CA GLU A 435 8.66 -13.78 19.08
C GLU A 435 9.49 -12.53 19.43
N LEU A 436 9.77 -11.69 18.43
CA LEU A 436 10.58 -10.50 18.60
C LEU A 436 9.94 -9.47 19.54
N LEU A 437 8.64 -9.27 19.44
CA LEU A 437 7.88 -8.34 20.28
C LEU A 437 7.53 -8.92 21.66
N GLY A 438 7.70 -10.23 21.86
CA GLY A 438 7.30 -10.92 23.10
C GLY A 438 5.78 -10.85 23.32
N VAL A 439 4.99 -10.94 22.25
CA VAL A 439 3.52 -10.94 22.34
C VAL A 439 2.97 -12.35 22.17
N PRO A 440 2.15 -12.86 23.12
CA PRO A 440 1.52 -14.15 22.97
C PRO A 440 0.39 -14.04 21.94
N GLY A 441 0.53 -14.70 20.80
CA GLY A 441 -0.47 -14.67 19.75
C GLY A 441 -0.58 -15.99 19.01
N ASP A 442 -1.81 -16.34 18.59
CA ASP A 442 -2.06 -17.42 17.66
C ASP A 442 -2.17 -16.86 16.23
N ILE A 443 -1.29 -17.31 15.33
CA ILE A 443 -1.20 -16.82 13.96
C ILE A 443 -2.50 -17.06 13.20
N LYS A 444 -3.15 -18.21 13.40
CA LYS A 444 -4.42 -18.54 12.73
C LYS A 444 -5.51 -17.55 13.16
N THR A 445 -5.60 -17.27 14.45
CA THR A 445 -6.52 -16.28 15.00
C THR A 445 -6.21 -14.88 14.46
N PHE A 446 -4.95 -14.51 14.38
CA PHE A 446 -4.52 -13.23 13.81
C PHE A 446 -4.95 -13.12 12.33
N LEU A 447 -4.60 -14.11 11.51
CA LEU A 447 -4.94 -14.12 10.07
C LEU A 447 -6.44 -14.16 9.82
N SER A 448 -7.24 -14.75 10.72
CA SER A 448 -8.71 -14.74 10.63
C SER A 448 -9.31 -13.33 10.76
N THR A 449 -8.55 -12.35 11.23
CA THR A 449 -8.99 -10.94 11.27
C THR A 449 -8.89 -10.25 9.92
N ILE A 450 -8.11 -10.80 9.00
CA ILE A 450 -7.94 -10.23 7.65
C ILE A 450 -9.18 -10.56 6.83
N PRO A 451 -9.91 -9.56 6.34
CA PRO A 451 -11.24 -9.76 5.77
C PRO A 451 -11.24 -10.17 4.29
N PHE A 452 -10.10 -10.58 3.74
CA PHE A 452 -9.96 -11.05 2.36
C PHE A 452 -8.93 -12.18 2.27
N LYS A 453 -8.94 -12.88 1.14
CA LYS A 453 -8.00 -13.96 0.86
C LYS A 453 -6.68 -13.41 0.32
N ALA A 454 -5.60 -14.16 0.50
CA ALA A 454 -4.34 -13.84 -0.15
C ALA A 454 -4.44 -13.98 -1.67
N ARG A 455 -3.64 -13.18 -2.41
CA ARG A 455 -3.67 -13.11 -3.88
C ARG A 455 -3.35 -14.45 -4.55
N TYR A 456 -2.39 -15.16 -4.01
CA TYR A 456 -1.85 -16.42 -4.56
C TYR A 456 -2.36 -17.65 -3.76
N LEU A 457 -3.65 -17.74 -3.50
CA LEU A 457 -4.20 -19.01 -3.02
C LEU A 457 -4.12 -20.06 -4.13
N GLN A 458 -3.40 -21.15 -3.85
CA GLN A 458 -3.42 -22.38 -4.63
C GLN A 458 -4.75 -23.09 -4.49
#